data_d4dc6f7f2deab4c8d593329e89611e26
#
_entry.id   d4dc6f7f2deab4c8d593329e89611e26
#
_cell.length_a   1.000
_cell.length_b   1.000
_cell.length_c   1.000
_cell.angle_alpha   90.00
_cell.angle_beta   90.00
_cell.angle_gamma   90.00
#
_symmetry.space_group_name_H-M   'P 1'
#
loop_
_entity.id
_entity.type
_entity.pdbx_description
1 polymer ?
#
loop_
_entity_poly.entity_id
_entity_poly.type
_entity_poly.pdbx_seq_one_letter_code
_entity_poly.pdbx_strand_id
1 'polypeptide(L)'
;DLLFLMVGAVMLRTHADTIEELGGVGRKMPVTMFCFFVGALAAVGVPPTNGFTSKWIIYQALMAEGQPLLALISLIGSVITLAYLARFMHAVFLGQPGRNLDHIEEAPLVMRAPMLLMAGMVIVTGVFPGLLLAPLNDALAEYGMPSLDVAFYGLATGPGAWNATAVAVLMLVAFGGAGLGLRFLLT
;
A
#
# COMPACT_ATOMS: atom_id res chain seq x y z
N ASP A 1 -4.94 -2.69 -9.38
CA ASP A 1 -4.28 -2.54 -10.67
C ASP A 1 -2.76 -2.59 -10.55
N LEU A 2 -2.12 -1.83 -9.62
CA LEU A 2 -0.66 -1.79 -9.45
C LEU A 2 -0.05 -3.19 -9.26
N LEU A 3 -0.64 -4.03 -8.40
CA LEU A 3 -0.16 -5.39 -8.16
C LEU A 3 -0.25 -6.28 -9.41
N PHE A 4 -1.27 -6.10 -10.25
CA PHE A 4 -1.40 -6.84 -11.51
C PHE A 4 -0.35 -6.42 -12.54
N LEU A 5 -0.12 -5.11 -12.68
CA LEU A 5 0.94 -4.61 -13.57
C LEU A 5 2.32 -5.13 -13.15
N MET A 6 2.58 -5.21 -11.86
CA MET A 6 3.82 -5.75 -11.33
C MET A 6 3.97 -7.25 -11.65
N VAL A 7 2.91 -8.06 -11.42
CA VAL A 7 2.93 -9.49 -11.77
C VAL A 7 3.19 -9.66 -13.26
N GLY A 8 2.51 -8.90 -14.12
CA GLY A 8 2.75 -8.90 -15.57
C GLY A 8 4.18 -8.52 -15.93
N ALA A 9 4.78 -7.55 -15.24
CA ALA A 9 6.17 -7.16 -15.46
C ALA A 9 7.17 -8.28 -15.08
N VAL A 10 6.93 -8.97 -13.95
CA VAL A 10 7.74 -10.12 -13.53
C VAL A 10 7.60 -11.25 -14.54
N MET A 11 6.38 -11.65 -14.91
CA MET A 11 6.13 -12.73 -15.88
C MET A 11 6.78 -12.42 -17.24
N LEU A 12 6.69 -11.17 -17.72
CA LEU A 12 7.30 -10.76 -18.99
C LEU A 12 8.83 -10.95 -19.01
N ARG A 13 9.46 -10.71 -17.86
CA ARG A 13 10.94 -10.75 -17.76
C ARG A 13 11.49 -12.11 -17.37
N THR A 14 10.75 -12.87 -16.60
CA THR A 14 11.20 -14.17 -16.09
C THR A 14 10.73 -15.33 -16.95
N HIS A 15 9.65 -15.14 -17.73
CA HIS A 15 8.94 -16.21 -18.45
C HIS A 15 8.56 -17.38 -17.54
N ALA A 16 8.42 -17.12 -16.23
CA ALA A 16 8.03 -18.11 -15.23
C ALA A 16 6.53 -18.07 -15.04
N ASP A 17 5.91 -19.24 -15.05
CA ASP A 17 4.46 -19.40 -14.86
C ASP A 17 4.11 -19.76 -13.41
N THR A 18 5.09 -20.15 -12.60
CA THR A 18 4.90 -20.58 -11.22
C THR A 18 5.80 -19.81 -10.24
N ILE A 19 5.33 -19.64 -9.00
CA ILE A 19 6.06 -18.93 -7.95
C ILE A 19 7.33 -19.70 -7.54
N GLU A 20 7.32 -21.03 -7.68
CA GLU A 20 8.43 -21.90 -7.33
C GLU A 20 9.68 -21.68 -8.22
N GLU A 21 9.46 -21.18 -9.44
CA GLU A 21 10.54 -20.85 -10.37
C GLU A 21 11.14 -19.47 -10.09
N LEU A 22 10.42 -18.65 -9.31
CA LEU A 22 10.82 -17.32 -8.91
C LEU A 22 11.53 -17.37 -7.56
N GLY A 23 12.44 -16.44 -7.35
CA GLY A 23 13.12 -16.26 -6.06
C GLY A 23 14.23 -15.24 -6.22
N GLY A 24 14.33 -14.29 -5.29
CA GLY A 24 15.38 -13.27 -5.31
C GLY A 24 15.33 -12.28 -6.48
N VAL A 25 14.21 -12.23 -7.22
CA VAL A 25 14.02 -11.35 -8.38
C VAL A 25 14.17 -9.87 -8.01
N GLY A 26 13.93 -9.52 -6.75
CA GLY A 26 14.03 -8.14 -6.26
C GLY A 26 15.41 -7.51 -6.42
N ARG A 27 16.49 -8.31 -6.49
CA ARG A 27 17.84 -7.79 -6.75
C ARG A 27 18.02 -7.31 -8.20
N LYS A 28 17.30 -7.91 -9.13
CA LYS A 28 17.34 -7.59 -10.57
C LYS A 28 16.24 -6.60 -10.97
N MET A 29 15.12 -6.61 -10.24
CA MET A 29 13.94 -5.77 -10.51
C MET A 29 13.57 -4.91 -9.27
N PRO A 30 14.45 -4.01 -8.80
CA PRO A 30 14.21 -3.24 -7.58
C PRO A 30 13.05 -2.24 -7.71
N VAL A 31 12.81 -1.66 -8.88
CA VAL A 31 11.69 -0.73 -9.09
C VAL A 31 10.36 -1.48 -9.05
N THR A 32 10.30 -2.64 -9.71
CA THR A 32 9.13 -3.52 -9.67
C THR A 32 8.84 -4.00 -8.25
N MET A 33 9.87 -4.40 -7.49
CA MET A 33 9.76 -4.78 -6.09
C MET A 33 9.22 -3.63 -5.22
N PHE A 34 9.73 -2.41 -5.43
CA PHE A 34 9.25 -1.22 -4.71
C PHE A 34 7.78 -0.94 -5.01
N CYS A 35 7.36 -1.01 -6.28
CA CYS A 35 5.96 -0.82 -6.67
C CYS A 35 5.05 -1.90 -6.05
N PHE A 36 5.52 -3.17 -6.00
CA PHE A 36 4.80 -4.22 -5.28
C PHE A 36 4.64 -3.90 -3.81
N PHE A 37 5.71 -3.49 -3.14
CA PHE A 37 5.70 -3.16 -1.72
C PHE A 37 4.68 -2.05 -1.41
N VAL A 38 4.69 -0.96 -2.19
CA VAL A 38 3.69 0.13 -2.04
C VAL A 38 2.27 -0.37 -2.25
N GLY A 39 2.03 -1.16 -3.31
CA GLY A 39 0.72 -1.74 -3.59
C GLY A 39 0.25 -2.71 -2.50
N ALA A 40 1.15 -3.51 -1.96
CA ALA A 40 0.88 -4.43 -0.86
C ALA A 40 0.50 -3.68 0.43
N LEU A 41 1.26 -2.64 0.80
CA LEU A 41 0.94 -1.79 1.94
C LEU A 41 -0.44 -1.12 1.78
N ALA A 42 -0.79 -0.69 0.57
CA ALA A 42 -2.10 -0.12 0.29
C ALA A 42 -3.22 -1.15 0.43
N ALA A 43 -3.04 -2.37 -0.09
CA ALA A 43 -4.01 -3.44 0.03
C ALA A 43 -4.24 -3.88 1.49
N VAL A 44 -3.18 -3.93 2.29
CA VAL A 44 -3.24 -4.19 3.73
C VAL A 44 -3.91 -3.04 4.47
N GLY A 45 -3.73 -1.81 4.01
CA GLY A 45 -4.21 -0.60 4.67
C GLY A 45 -3.24 -0.12 5.76
N VAL A 46 -1.96 0.00 5.40
CA VAL A 46 -0.93 0.56 6.30
C VAL A 46 -0.70 2.04 5.94
N PRO A 47 -0.68 2.97 6.92
CA PRO A 47 -0.24 4.34 6.64
C PRO A 47 1.19 4.33 6.05
N PRO A 48 1.56 5.26 5.17
CA PRO A 48 0.84 6.42 4.67
C PRO A 48 0.06 6.19 3.36
N THR A 49 -0.47 5.00 3.12
CA THR A 49 -1.17 4.67 1.89
C THR A 49 -2.67 5.02 1.95
N ASN A 50 -3.28 5.24 0.79
CA ASN A 50 -4.71 5.53 0.67
C ASN A 50 -5.61 4.38 1.15
N GLY A 51 -5.12 3.14 1.11
CA GLY A 51 -5.82 1.97 1.64
C GLY A 51 -6.10 2.07 3.14
N PHE A 52 -5.24 2.71 3.91
CA PHE A 52 -5.51 2.98 5.32
C PHE A 52 -6.70 3.93 5.49
N THR A 53 -6.72 5.04 4.76
CA THR A 53 -7.79 6.04 4.85
C THR A 53 -9.16 5.42 4.58
N SER A 54 -9.28 4.62 3.52
CA SER A 54 -10.55 3.96 3.17
C SER A 54 -10.98 2.95 4.23
N LYS A 55 -10.07 2.14 4.74
CA LYS A 55 -10.36 1.17 5.82
C LYS A 55 -10.74 1.87 7.12
N TRP A 56 -10.06 2.97 7.45
CA TRP A 56 -10.41 3.77 8.63
C TRP A 56 -11.87 4.23 8.58
N ILE A 57 -12.31 4.78 7.44
CA ILE A 57 -13.70 5.22 7.26
C ILE A 57 -14.68 4.05 7.43
N ILE A 58 -14.37 2.89 6.85
CA ILE A 58 -15.20 1.69 6.95
C ILE A 58 -15.31 1.24 8.42
N TYR A 59 -14.19 1.19 9.16
CA TYR A 59 -14.21 0.78 10.56
C TYR A 59 -15.02 1.76 11.42
N GLN A 60 -14.86 3.07 11.20
CA GLN A 60 -15.63 4.08 11.91
C GLN A 60 -17.13 3.98 11.61
N ALA A 61 -17.49 3.79 10.34
CA ALA A 61 -18.88 3.61 9.94
C ALA A 61 -19.52 2.36 10.59
N LEU A 62 -18.81 1.23 10.57
CA LEU A 62 -19.29 -0.01 11.20
C LEU A 62 -19.47 0.12 12.72
N MET A 63 -18.56 0.85 13.37
CA MET A 63 -18.68 1.12 14.81
C MET A 63 -19.84 2.06 15.12
N ALA A 64 -20.06 3.10 14.31
CA ALA A 64 -21.15 4.04 14.46
C ALA A 64 -22.53 3.37 14.27
N GLU A 65 -22.63 2.41 13.33
CA GLU A 65 -23.82 1.60 13.07
C GLU A 65 -24.04 0.47 14.11
N GLY A 66 -23.21 0.39 15.15
CA GLY A 66 -23.32 -0.65 16.17
C GLY A 66 -22.98 -2.07 15.66
N GLN A 67 -22.11 -2.17 14.64
CA GLN A 67 -21.70 -3.44 14.02
C GLN A 67 -20.24 -3.80 14.35
N PRO A 68 -19.83 -3.92 15.62
CA PRO A 68 -18.42 -4.15 15.99
C PRO A 68 -17.89 -5.50 15.50
N LEU A 69 -18.77 -6.50 15.36
CA LEU A 69 -18.39 -7.81 14.83
C LEU A 69 -17.93 -7.73 13.38
N LEU A 70 -18.61 -6.95 12.54
CA LEU A 70 -18.20 -6.75 11.14
C LEU A 70 -16.90 -5.96 11.05
N ALA A 71 -16.68 -4.98 11.92
CA ALA A 71 -15.42 -4.26 12.03
C ALA A 71 -14.26 -5.22 12.38
N LEU A 72 -14.47 -6.13 13.35
CA LEU A 72 -13.49 -7.14 13.74
C LEU A 72 -13.18 -8.12 12.58
N ILE A 73 -14.20 -8.61 11.88
CA ILE A 73 -14.00 -9.50 10.72
C ILE A 73 -13.21 -8.80 9.62
N SER A 74 -13.51 -7.53 9.35
CA SER A 74 -12.78 -6.73 8.36
C SER A 74 -11.31 -6.51 8.76
N LEU A 75 -11.03 -6.32 10.06
CA LEU A 75 -9.67 -6.23 10.59
C LEU A 75 -8.90 -7.55 10.40
N ILE A 76 -9.53 -8.68 10.74
CA ILE A 76 -8.95 -10.03 10.52
C ILE A 76 -8.64 -10.24 9.04
N GLY A 77 -9.54 -9.83 8.13
CA GLY A 77 -9.31 -9.86 6.69
C GLY A 77 -8.05 -9.08 6.27
N SER A 78 -7.79 -7.94 6.92
CA SER A 78 -6.58 -7.15 6.67
C SER A 78 -5.30 -7.86 7.13
N VAL A 79 -5.36 -8.57 8.27
CA VAL A 79 -4.23 -9.40 8.77
C VAL A 79 -3.95 -10.57 7.83
N ILE A 80 -4.98 -11.24 7.34
CA ILE A 80 -4.83 -12.31 6.35
C ILE A 80 -4.22 -11.77 5.05
N THR A 81 -4.66 -10.58 4.61
CA THR A 81 -4.08 -9.90 3.44
C THR A 81 -2.59 -9.62 3.63
N LEU A 82 -2.18 -9.14 4.80
CA LEU A 82 -0.78 -8.96 5.14
C LEU A 82 0.01 -10.27 5.04
N ALA A 83 -0.53 -11.34 5.61
CA ALA A 83 0.14 -12.64 5.66
C ALA A 83 0.42 -13.19 4.25
N TYR A 84 -0.56 -13.19 3.35
CA TYR A 84 -0.35 -13.74 2.01
C TYR A 84 0.51 -12.82 1.12
N LEU A 85 0.38 -11.48 1.24
CA LEU A 85 1.23 -10.56 0.48
C LEU A 85 2.68 -10.56 0.97
N ALA A 86 2.92 -10.68 2.28
CA ALA A 86 4.26 -10.86 2.83
C ALA A 86 4.89 -12.17 2.36
N ARG A 87 4.12 -13.26 2.34
CA ARG A 87 4.58 -14.55 1.80
C ARG A 87 4.93 -14.45 0.31
N PHE A 88 4.09 -13.78 -0.47
CA PHE A 88 4.35 -13.55 -1.90
C PHE A 88 5.63 -12.70 -2.10
N MET A 89 5.75 -11.59 -1.36
CA MET A 89 6.94 -10.74 -1.36
C MET A 89 8.21 -11.54 -1.08
N HIS A 90 8.17 -12.37 -0.05
CA HIS A 90 9.31 -13.22 0.32
C HIS A 90 9.61 -14.26 -0.78
N ALA A 91 8.60 -14.96 -1.27
CA ALA A 91 8.79 -16.02 -2.25
C ALA A 91 9.36 -15.50 -3.57
N VAL A 92 8.85 -14.38 -4.09
CA VAL A 92 9.22 -13.85 -5.40
C VAL A 92 10.45 -12.95 -5.34
N PHE A 93 10.45 -11.98 -4.42
CA PHE A 93 11.46 -10.92 -4.45
C PHE A 93 12.66 -11.15 -3.52
N LEU A 94 12.44 -11.76 -2.34
CA LEU A 94 13.47 -11.88 -1.29
C LEU A 94 14.02 -13.30 -1.12
N GLY A 95 13.38 -14.31 -1.73
CA GLY A 95 13.79 -15.70 -1.65
C GLY A 95 15.20 -15.98 -2.20
N GLN A 96 15.63 -17.23 -2.08
CA GLN A 96 16.90 -17.66 -2.68
C GLN A 96 16.81 -17.52 -4.21
N PRO A 97 17.90 -17.07 -4.86
CA PRO A 97 17.92 -16.91 -6.32
C PRO A 97 17.58 -18.23 -7.03
N GLY A 98 16.56 -18.21 -7.88
CA GLY A 98 16.25 -19.32 -8.77
C GLY A 98 17.41 -19.58 -9.75
N ARG A 99 17.40 -20.73 -10.41
CA ARG A 99 18.53 -21.23 -11.22
C ARG A 99 18.93 -20.36 -12.43
N ASN A 100 18.13 -19.35 -12.85
CA ASN A 100 18.35 -18.60 -14.09
C ASN A 100 18.06 -17.08 -13.97
N LEU A 101 18.51 -16.43 -12.88
CA LEU A 101 18.29 -14.98 -12.70
C LEU A 101 19.30 -14.10 -13.43
N ASP A 102 20.38 -14.65 -14.02
CA ASP A 102 21.47 -13.86 -14.57
C ASP A 102 21.06 -13.00 -15.79
N HIS A 103 20.04 -13.44 -16.51
CA HIS A 103 19.52 -12.77 -17.71
C HIS A 103 18.32 -11.85 -17.44
N ILE A 104 17.86 -11.75 -16.17
CA ILE A 104 16.70 -10.93 -15.82
C ILE A 104 17.14 -9.48 -15.69
N GLU A 105 16.48 -8.62 -16.45
CA GLU A 105 16.58 -7.17 -16.37
C GLU A 105 15.30 -6.56 -15.79
N GLU A 106 15.39 -5.33 -15.32
CA GLU A 106 14.24 -4.55 -14.85
C GLU A 106 13.17 -4.42 -15.95
N ALA A 107 11.91 -4.23 -15.55
CA ALA A 107 10.80 -4.03 -16.47
C ALA A 107 11.07 -2.88 -17.46
N PRO A 108 10.56 -2.95 -18.69
CA PRO A 108 10.74 -1.88 -19.67
C PRO A 108 10.09 -0.58 -19.18
N LEU A 109 10.61 0.57 -19.63
CA LEU A 109 10.14 1.90 -19.20
C LEU A 109 8.63 2.10 -19.40
N VAL A 110 8.08 1.52 -20.48
CA VAL A 110 6.63 1.58 -20.77
C VAL A 110 5.79 0.95 -19.67
N MET A 111 6.28 -0.05 -18.95
CA MET A 111 5.59 -0.66 -17.81
C MET A 111 5.98 0.03 -16.49
N ARG A 112 7.24 0.43 -16.33
CA ARG A 112 7.69 1.11 -15.10
C ARG A 112 7.02 2.46 -14.88
N ALA A 113 6.83 3.25 -15.96
CA ALA A 113 6.23 4.57 -15.84
C ALA A 113 4.81 4.54 -15.22
N PRO A 114 3.84 3.74 -15.73
CA PRO A 114 2.53 3.64 -15.10
C PRO A 114 2.59 3.03 -13.70
N MET A 115 3.48 2.06 -13.43
CA MET A 115 3.64 1.49 -12.09
C MET A 115 4.11 2.53 -11.08
N LEU A 116 5.13 3.33 -11.41
CA LEU A 116 5.63 4.41 -10.56
C LEU A 116 4.60 5.51 -10.36
N LEU A 117 3.86 5.88 -11.42
CA LEU A 117 2.79 6.85 -11.34
C LEU A 117 1.70 6.38 -10.37
N MET A 118 1.24 5.13 -10.50
CA MET A 118 0.23 4.56 -9.60
C MET A 118 0.76 4.45 -8.16
N ALA A 119 1.99 4.02 -7.96
CA ALA A 119 2.62 3.98 -6.63
C ALA A 119 2.71 5.37 -6.01
N GLY A 120 3.08 6.38 -6.80
CA GLY A 120 3.09 7.78 -6.38
C GLY A 120 1.69 8.28 -5.99
N MET A 121 0.68 7.98 -6.80
CA MET A 121 -0.72 8.34 -6.49
C MET A 121 -1.21 7.68 -5.19
N VAL A 122 -0.89 6.42 -4.96
CA VAL A 122 -1.24 5.70 -3.72
C VAL A 122 -0.68 6.42 -2.49
N ILE A 123 0.58 6.87 -2.54
CA ILE A 123 1.23 7.59 -1.44
C ILE A 123 0.65 9.01 -1.31
N VAL A 124 0.57 9.76 -2.41
CA VAL A 124 0.07 11.14 -2.39
C VAL A 124 -1.35 11.21 -1.84
N THR A 125 -2.25 10.35 -2.32
CA THR A 125 -3.64 10.31 -1.84
C THR A 125 -3.79 9.72 -0.45
N GLY A 126 -2.80 8.96 0.02
CA GLY A 126 -2.73 8.47 1.40
C GLY A 126 -2.27 9.55 2.38
N VAL A 127 -1.30 10.37 1.98
CA VAL A 127 -0.79 11.50 2.78
C VAL A 127 -1.76 12.68 2.77
N PHE A 128 -2.41 12.93 1.64
CA PHE A 128 -3.38 14.01 1.42
C PHE A 128 -4.76 13.44 1.02
N PRO A 129 -5.49 12.80 1.95
CA PRO A 129 -6.75 12.14 1.65
C PRO A 129 -7.82 13.11 1.14
N GLY A 130 -7.76 14.39 1.50
CA GLY A 130 -8.67 15.41 1.02
C GLY A 130 -8.69 15.56 -0.50
N LEU A 131 -7.62 15.21 -1.21
CA LEU A 131 -7.59 15.22 -2.68
C LEU A 131 -8.66 14.34 -3.32
N LEU A 132 -8.95 13.19 -2.70
CA LEU A 132 -9.98 12.26 -3.18
C LEU A 132 -11.30 12.42 -2.43
N LEU A 133 -11.24 12.68 -1.13
CA LEU A 133 -12.44 12.69 -0.29
C LEU A 133 -13.24 13.99 -0.42
N ALA A 134 -12.59 15.14 -0.70
CA ALA A 134 -13.33 16.40 -0.85
C ALA A 134 -14.30 16.35 -2.04
N PRO A 135 -13.89 16.05 -3.28
CA PRO A 135 -14.82 15.99 -4.40
C PRO A 135 -15.86 14.87 -4.24
N LEU A 136 -15.51 13.76 -3.57
CA LEU A 136 -16.47 12.71 -3.26
C LEU A 136 -17.53 13.21 -2.26
N ASN A 137 -17.09 13.94 -1.24
CA ASN A 137 -17.98 14.51 -0.24
C ASN A 137 -18.95 15.54 -0.83
N ASP A 138 -18.46 16.38 -1.76
CA ASP A 138 -19.30 17.34 -2.48
C ASP A 138 -20.36 16.62 -3.32
N ALA A 139 -19.98 15.56 -4.03
CA ALA A 139 -20.91 14.71 -4.78
C ALA A 139 -21.96 14.04 -3.86
N LEU A 140 -21.57 13.54 -2.69
CA LEU A 140 -22.51 12.93 -1.73
C LEU A 140 -23.49 13.97 -1.17
N ALA A 141 -23.04 15.20 -0.95
CA ALA A 141 -23.91 16.31 -0.49
C ALA A 141 -25.05 16.61 -1.48
N GLU A 142 -24.78 16.53 -2.80
CA GLU A 142 -25.81 16.70 -3.84
C GLU A 142 -26.93 15.66 -3.75
N TYR A 143 -26.62 14.45 -3.24
CA TYR A 143 -27.61 13.39 -3.01
C TYR A 143 -28.26 13.45 -1.62
N GLY A 144 -28.02 14.53 -0.86
CA GLY A 144 -28.60 14.71 0.48
C GLY A 144 -28.03 13.74 1.53
N MET A 145 -26.89 13.13 1.28
CA MET A 145 -26.20 12.29 2.24
C MET A 145 -25.43 13.14 3.26
N PRO A 146 -25.26 12.66 4.51
CA PRO A 146 -24.50 13.39 5.53
C PRO A 146 -23.06 13.59 5.05
N SER A 147 -22.59 14.84 5.10
CA SER A 147 -21.23 15.20 4.74
C SER A 147 -20.25 14.77 5.82
N LEU A 148 -19.07 14.29 5.39
CA LEU A 148 -17.93 14.05 6.27
C LEU A 148 -17.16 15.35 6.48
N ASP A 149 -16.60 15.56 7.67
CA ASP A 149 -15.69 16.68 7.93
C ASP A 149 -14.30 16.32 7.38
N VAL A 150 -14.10 16.64 6.10
CA VAL A 150 -12.90 16.31 5.34
C VAL A 150 -11.96 17.50 5.33
N ALA A 151 -10.84 17.39 6.04
CA ALA A 151 -9.73 18.32 5.92
C ALA A 151 -8.75 17.83 4.84
N PHE A 152 -7.99 18.74 4.25
CA PHE A 152 -6.96 18.39 3.25
C PHE A 152 -5.95 17.35 3.78
N TYR A 153 -5.60 17.43 5.06
CA TYR A 153 -4.60 16.59 5.73
C TYR A 153 -5.18 15.40 6.49
N GLY A 154 -6.48 15.26 6.54
CA GLY A 154 -7.10 14.23 7.37
C GLY A 154 -8.60 14.23 7.33
N LEU A 155 -9.18 13.49 8.25
CA LEU A 155 -10.61 13.28 8.36
C LEU A 155 -11.03 13.37 9.83
N ALA A 156 -12.11 14.08 10.11
CA ALA A 156 -12.79 14.02 11.39
C ALA A 156 -14.09 13.23 11.23
N THR A 157 -14.24 12.18 12.01
CA THR A 157 -15.48 11.42 12.14
C THR A 157 -16.00 11.62 13.55
N GLY A 158 -17.32 11.51 13.79
CA GLY A 158 -17.93 11.76 15.11
C GLY A 158 -17.20 11.11 16.29
N PRO A 159 -16.72 9.85 16.20
CA PRO A 159 -15.95 9.19 17.27
C PRO A 159 -14.45 9.47 17.25
N GLY A 160 -13.87 10.13 16.24
CA GLY A 160 -12.43 10.39 16.20
C GLY A 160 -11.95 11.25 15.05
N ALA A 161 -10.80 11.88 15.22
CA ALA A 161 -10.11 12.64 14.18
C ALA A 161 -8.77 11.99 13.85
N TRP A 162 -8.39 12.00 12.58
CA TRP A 162 -7.16 11.45 12.10
C TRP A 162 -6.45 12.41 11.15
N ASN A 163 -5.16 12.65 11.40
CA ASN A 163 -4.33 13.48 10.54
C ASN A 163 -3.33 12.59 9.77
N ALA A 164 -3.63 12.35 8.49
CA ALA A 164 -2.86 11.50 7.61
C ALA A 164 -1.41 11.97 7.45
N THR A 165 -1.22 13.26 7.28
CA THR A 165 0.09 13.88 7.09
C THR A 165 0.95 13.73 8.34
N ALA A 166 0.38 13.96 9.54
CA ALA A 166 1.11 13.80 10.80
C ALA A 166 1.57 12.33 10.99
N VAL A 167 0.69 11.36 10.70
CA VAL A 167 1.05 9.94 10.77
C VAL A 167 2.11 9.57 9.75
N ALA A 168 2.03 10.08 8.51
CA ALA A 168 3.05 9.86 7.50
C ALA A 168 4.42 10.42 7.92
N VAL A 169 4.46 11.63 8.49
CA VAL A 169 5.69 12.24 9.01
C VAL A 169 6.26 11.43 10.17
N LEU A 170 5.42 11.02 11.12
CA LEU A 170 5.84 10.18 12.24
C LEU A 170 6.44 8.85 11.76
N MET A 171 5.84 8.21 10.78
CA MET A 171 6.38 6.98 10.19
C MET A 171 7.71 7.21 9.49
N LEU A 172 7.84 8.27 8.69
CA LEU A 172 9.12 8.59 8.05
C LEU A 172 10.24 8.85 9.06
N VAL A 173 9.94 9.56 10.15
CA VAL A 173 10.90 9.81 11.25
C VAL A 173 11.26 8.50 11.95
N ALA A 174 10.28 7.66 12.26
CA ALA A 174 10.51 6.39 12.95
C ALA A 174 11.36 5.43 12.11
N PHE A 175 11.01 5.24 10.83
CA PHE A 175 11.76 4.36 9.93
C PHE A 175 13.12 4.93 9.55
N GLY A 176 13.20 6.25 9.31
CA GLY A 176 14.48 6.93 9.05
C GLY A 176 15.42 6.88 10.24
N GLY A 177 14.90 7.13 11.45
CA GLY A 177 15.66 7.05 12.69
C GLY A 177 16.12 5.62 13.00
N ALA A 178 15.26 4.63 12.81
CA ALA A 178 15.61 3.22 12.98
C ALA A 178 16.69 2.78 11.98
N GLY A 179 16.59 3.20 10.70
CA GLY A 179 17.58 2.89 9.68
C GLY A 179 18.95 3.51 9.96
N LEU A 180 18.98 4.76 10.42
CA LEU A 180 20.21 5.44 10.83
C LEU A 180 20.81 4.80 12.09
N GLY A 181 19.98 4.47 13.09
CA GLY A 181 20.40 3.79 14.30
C GLY A 181 21.01 2.41 14.03
N LEU A 182 20.39 1.63 13.14
CA LEU A 182 20.90 0.32 12.73
C LEU A 182 22.24 0.44 12.00
N ARG A 183 22.37 1.46 11.14
CA ARG A 183 23.63 1.73 10.42
C ARG A 183 24.76 2.13 11.39
N PHE A 184 24.43 2.89 12.43
CA PHE A 184 25.40 3.31 13.46
C PHE A 184 25.83 2.15 14.38
N LEU A 185 24.94 1.17 14.61
CA LEU A 185 25.24 -0.03 15.42
C LEU A 185 26.03 -1.10 14.64
N LEU A 186 26.00 -1.06 13.31
CA LEU A 186 26.69 -2.04 12.44
C LEU A 186 28.02 -1.54 11.88
N THR A 187 28.39 -0.28 12.14
CA THR A 187 29.71 0.32 11.87
C THR A 187 30.53 0.40 13.14
#